data_98b16700d608b4f6d2d0eea22714582e
#
_entry.id   98b16700d608b4f6d2d0eea22714582e
#
_cell.length_a   1.000
_cell.length_b   1.000
_cell.length_c   1.000
_cell.angle_alpha   90.00
_cell.angle_beta   90.00
_cell.angle_gamma   90.00
#
_symmetry.space_group_name_H-M   'P 1'
#
loop_
_entity.id
_entity.type
_entity.pdbx_description
1 polymer ?
#
loop_
_entity_poly.entity_id
_entity_poly.type
_entity_poly.pdbx_seq_one_letter_code
_entity_poly.pdbx_strand_id
1 'polypeptide(L)'
;METSAIIKINPADSVVVCLRPIKKGETINVDNKSITVLQDTPAGHKVLINDAPQGTNIIKYGYPIGHARQDLKAGEWVNENNLKTNLAGTLEYEYHPVNEKLNIPKVDRTFNGYVRKNGEVGIRNEVWIVPTVGCVNGIAERLASQLEKETGLDGIDADRKSVV
;
A
#
# COMPACT_ATOMS: atom_id res chain seq x y z
N MET A 1 24.53 11.49 -8.50
CA MET A 1 23.83 11.34 -7.19
C MET A 1 23.81 9.87 -6.87
N GLU A 2 24.47 9.44 -5.79
CA GLU A 2 24.32 8.07 -5.32
C GLU A 2 22.88 7.88 -4.85
N THR A 3 22.18 6.98 -5.48
CA THR A 3 20.82 6.59 -5.05
C THR A 3 20.94 5.87 -3.70
N SER A 4 20.17 6.29 -2.71
CA SER A 4 20.16 5.63 -1.40
C SER A 4 19.91 4.13 -1.56
N ALA A 5 20.69 3.30 -0.88
CA ALA A 5 20.53 1.85 -0.91
C ALA A 5 19.31 1.37 -0.13
N ILE A 6 18.77 2.21 0.75
CA ILE A 6 17.69 1.89 1.68
C ILE A 6 16.71 3.07 1.79
N ILE A 7 15.51 2.77 2.28
CA ILE A 7 14.51 3.78 2.66
C ILE A 7 13.88 3.42 4.02
N LYS A 8 13.77 4.42 4.89
CA LYS A 8 12.95 4.42 6.10
C LYS A 8 11.79 5.38 5.84
N ILE A 9 10.54 4.91 5.98
CA ILE A 9 9.36 5.70 5.58
C ILE A 9 8.77 6.44 6.77
N ASN A 10 8.68 5.79 7.94
CA ASN A 10 8.15 6.39 9.14
C ASN A 10 9.24 6.46 10.22
N PRO A 11 9.34 7.55 11.00
CA PRO A 11 10.31 7.64 12.10
C PRO A 11 10.20 6.49 13.12
N ALA A 12 9.00 5.94 13.33
CA ALA A 12 8.76 4.82 14.24
C ALA A 12 9.16 3.44 13.67
N ASP A 13 9.54 3.36 12.38
CA ASP A 13 9.89 2.08 11.77
C ASP A 13 11.11 1.46 12.45
N SER A 14 11.01 0.18 12.81
CA SER A 14 12.11 -0.61 13.34
C SER A 14 12.93 -1.30 12.25
N VAL A 15 12.51 -1.16 10.99
CA VAL A 15 13.17 -1.71 9.81
C VAL A 15 13.35 -0.66 8.72
N VAL A 16 14.35 -0.87 7.86
CA VAL A 16 14.49 -0.17 6.57
C VAL A 16 14.18 -1.13 5.43
N VAL A 17 13.73 -0.59 4.30
CA VAL A 17 13.53 -1.36 3.07
C VAL A 17 14.72 -1.18 2.14
N CYS A 18 15.25 -2.27 1.61
CA CYS A 18 16.35 -2.26 0.66
C CYS A 18 15.85 -1.86 -0.73
N LEU A 19 16.38 -0.81 -1.31
CA LEU A 19 16.06 -0.35 -2.67
C LEU A 19 16.85 -1.10 -3.74
N ARG A 20 17.96 -1.74 -3.37
CA ARG A 20 18.77 -2.68 -4.15
C ARG A 20 19.16 -3.88 -3.30
N PRO A 21 19.65 -4.97 -3.88
CA PRO A 21 20.26 -6.03 -3.09
C PRO A 21 21.42 -5.49 -2.26
N ILE A 22 21.50 -5.89 -0.98
CA ILE A 22 22.57 -5.52 -0.06
C ILE A 22 23.29 -6.81 0.37
N LYS A 23 24.61 -6.78 0.31
CA LYS A 23 25.43 -7.94 0.66
C LYS A 23 25.72 -8.00 2.14
N LYS A 24 25.91 -9.23 2.64
CA LYS A 24 26.44 -9.47 3.98
C LYS A 24 27.75 -8.71 4.19
N GLY A 25 27.87 -8.01 5.31
CA GLY A 25 29.03 -7.20 5.66
C GLY A 25 28.98 -5.77 5.11
N GLU A 26 28.04 -5.44 4.23
CA GLU A 26 27.84 -4.08 3.75
C GLU A 26 27.23 -3.23 4.88
N THR A 27 27.67 -1.98 4.95
CA THR A 27 27.20 -1.02 5.98
C THR A 27 26.13 -0.11 5.38
N ILE A 28 25.02 0.03 6.07
CA ILE A 28 23.95 0.98 5.77
C ILE A 28 23.88 2.05 6.85
N ASN A 29 23.57 3.29 6.48
CA ASN A 29 23.43 4.39 7.41
C ASN A 29 21.97 4.80 7.52
N VAL A 30 21.43 4.80 8.75
CA VAL A 30 20.04 5.16 9.05
C VAL A 30 19.97 5.85 10.42
N ASP A 31 19.25 6.96 10.53
CA ASP A 31 19.06 7.72 11.78
C ASP A 31 20.38 8.00 12.52
N ASN A 32 21.43 8.41 11.81
CA ASN A 32 22.78 8.65 12.33
C ASN A 32 23.49 7.40 12.92
N LYS A 33 22.99 6.19 12.59
CA LYS A 33 23.62 4.92 12.96
C LYS A 33 24.19 4.23 11.73
N SER A 34 25.34 3.62 11.88
CA SER A 34 25.93 2.70 10.91
C SER A 34 25.62 1.27 11.32
N ILE A 35 24.97 0.53 10.47
CA ILE A 35 24.50 -0.84 10.73
C ILE A 35 25.14 -1.78 9.70
N THR A 36 25.82 -2.80 10.16
CA THR A 36 26.38 -3.84 9.29
C THR A 36 25.30 -4.90 8.98
N VAL A 37 25.03 -5.13 7.71
CA VAL A 37 24.05 -6.14 7.26
C VAL A 37 24.63 -7.54 7.49
N LEU A 38 23.89 -8.40 8.18
CA LEU A 38 24.37 -9.69 8.63
C LEU A 38 24.14 -10.83 7.61
N GLN A 39 23.32 -10.60 6.61
CA GLN A 39 22.93 -11.60 5.59
C GLN A 39 22.71 -10.90 4.25
N ASP A 40 22.93 -11.61 3.14
CA ASP A 40 22.52 -11.13 1.82
C ASP A 40 21.02 -10.84 1.81
N THR A 41 20.65 -9.60 1.57
CA THR A 41 19.24 -9.14 1.61
C THR A 41 18.82 -8.63 0.23
N PRO A 42 17.79 -9.24 -0.39
CA PRO A 42 17.29 -8.82 -1.70
C PRO A 42 16.66 -7.42 -1.69
N ALA A 43 16.55 -6.81 -2.85
CA ALA A 43 15.76 -5.58 -3.02
C ALA A 43 14.29 -5.80 -2.61
N GLY A 44 13.66 -4.78 -2.04
CA GLY A 44 12.29 -4.84 -1.51
C GLY A 44 12.16 -5.51 -0.14
N HIS A 45 13.23 -6.14 0.37
CA HIS A 45 13.23 -6.77 1.68
C HIS A 45 13.67 -5.81 2.79
N LYS A 46 13.50 -6.26 4.04
CA LYS A 46 13.64 -5.44 5.25
C LYS A 46 14.87 -5.83 6.05
N VAL A 47 15.60 -4.83 6.54
CA VAL A 47 16.72 -5.01 7.48
C VAL A 47 16.35 -4.31 8.80
N LEU A 48 16.62 -5.00 9.91
CA LEU A 48 16.33 -4.50 11.26
C LEU A 48 17.32 -3.38 11.66
N ILE A 49 16.79 -2.31 12.26
CA ILE A 49 17.58 -1.13 12.66
C ILE A 49 18.21 -1.28 14.04
N ASN A 50 17.48 -1.89 14.98
CA ASN A 50 17.91 -2.10 16.36
C ASN A 50 17.65 -3.54 16.77
N ASP A 51 18.37 -4.03 17.80
CA ASP A 51 18.09 -5.34 18.39
C ASP A 51 16.61 -5.43 18.81
N ALA A 52 16.01 -6.58 18.56
CA ALA A 52 14.61 -6.86 18.90
C ALA A 52 14.53 -8.23 19.61
N PRO A 53 14.33 -8.26 20.94
CA PRO A 53 14.04 -9.49 21.67
C PRO A 53 12.82 -10.22 21.12
N GLN A 54 12.75 -11.54 21.36
CA GLN A 54 11.60 -12.37 21.00
C GLN A 54 10.29 -11.74 21.50
N GLY A 55 9.25 -11.74 20.67
CA GLY A 55 7.95 -11.16 20.97
C GLY A 55 7.85 -9.65 20.71
N THR A 56 8.96 -8.97 20.42
CA THR A 56 8.94 -7.53 20.09
C THR A 56 8.21 -7.29 18.77
N ASN A 57 7.28 -6.34 18.75
CA ASN A 57 6.63 -5.91 17.52
C ASN A 57 7.61 -5.27 16.54
N ILE A 58 7.60 -5.72 15.31
CA ILE A 58 8.36 -5.14 14.21
C ILE A 58 7.46 -4.12 13.49
N ILE A 59 7.90 -2.88 13.47
CA ILE A 59 7.15 -1.74 12.91
C ILE A 59 7.64 -1.45 11.49
N LYS A 60 6.71 -1.30 10.55
CA LYS A 60 6.95 -0.85 9.18
C LYS A 60 5.81 0.09 8.76
N TYR A 61 6.16 1.23 8.18
CA TYR A 61 5.20 2.27 7.80
C TYR A 61 4.39 2.83 8.99
N GLY A 62 5.00 2.81 10.19
CA GLY A 62 4.37 3.26 11.42
C GLY A 62 3.45 2.22 12.09
N TYR A 63 3.27 1.03 11.50
CA TYR A 63 2.38 -0.01 12.01
C TYR A 63 3.11 -1.33 12.28
N PRO A 64 2.67 -2.12 13.29
CA PRO A 64 3.22 -3.44 13.52
C PRO A 64 2.84 -4.39 12.40
N ILE A 65 3.86 -4.99 11.75
CA ILE A 65 3.69 -5.99 10.71
C ILE A 65 3.76 -7.43 11.25
N GLY A 66 4.04 -7.59 12.52
CA GLY A 66 4.20 -8.86 13.23
C GLY A 66 5.14 -8.68 14.41
N HIS A 67 5.54 -9.79 15.03
CA HIS A 67 6.50 -9.81 16.14
C HIS A 67 7.66 -10.76 15.84
N ALA A 68 8.81 -10.50 16.46
CA ALA A 68 10.00 -11.32 16.36
C ALA A 68 9.74 -12.72 16.94
N ARG A 69 10.07 -13.78 16.19
CA ARG A 69 9.92 -15.18 16.63
C ARG A 69 11.04 -15.63 17.57
N GLN A 70 12.15 -14.91 17.55
CA GLN A 70 13.37 -15.12 18.35
C GLN A 70 14.06 -13.78 18.56
N ASP A 71 15.11 -13.75 19.36
CA ASP A 71 15.95 -12.56 19.48
C ASP A 71 16.62 -12.24 18.14
N LEU A 72 16.43 -11.01 17.67
CA LEU A 72 16.99 -10.52 16.41
C LEU A 72 18.00 -9.41 16.69
N LYS A 73 19.04 -9.35 15.86
CA LYS A 73 20.07 -8.33 15.92
C LYS A 73 19.90 -7.24 14.86
N ALA A 74 20.34 -6.04 15.17
CA ALA A 74 20.45 -4.98 14.16
C ALA A 74 21.27 -5.48 12.96
N GLY A 75 20.79 -5.19 11.76
CA GLY A 75 21.41 -5.70 10.52
C GLY A 75 20.86 -7.04 10.02
N GLU A 76 19.99 -7.72 10.77
CA GLU A 76 19.37 -8.96 10.29
C GLU A 76 18.28 -8.68 9.25
N TRP A 77 18.20 -9.59 8.28
CA TRP A 77 17.12 -9.65 7.30
C TRP A 77 15.84 -10.15 7.95
N VAL A 78 14.81 -9.32 8.00
CA VAL A 78 13.49 -9.66 8.55
C VAL A 78 12.62 -10.29 7.47
N ASN A 79 12.26 -11.57 7.66
CA ASN A 79 11.48 -12.39 6.73
C ASN A 79 10.52 -13.34 7.47
N GLU A 80 9.84 -14.24 6.74
CA GLU A 80 8.86 -15.18 7.28
C GLU A 80 9.43 -16.18 8.29
N ASN A 81 10.73 -16.43 8.29
CA ASN A 81 11.35 -17.38 9.21
C ASN A 81 11.52 -16.78 10.61
N ASN A 82 11.74 -15.47 10.72
CA ASN A 82 12.02 -14.79 11.98
C ASN A 82 10.96 -13.75 12.40
N LEU A 83 9.96 -13.52 11.56
CA LEU A 83 8.79 -12.67 11.85
C LEU A 83 7.52 -13.53 11.85
N LYS A 84 6.67 -13.39 12.87
CA LYS A 84 5.34 -13.99 12.93
C LYS A 84 4.29 -12.88 12.84
N THR A 85 3.30 -13.06 11.97
CA THR A 85 2.18 -12.10 11.88
C THR A 85 1.41 -12.01 13.20
N ASN A 86 0.92 -10.81 13.51
CA ASN A 86 0.00 -10.60 14.64
C ASN A 86 -1.45 -10.98 14.29
N LEU A 87 -1.71 -11.28 13.01
CA LEU A 87 -3.02 -11.76 12.56
C LEU A 87 -3.15 -13.23 12.92
N ALA A 88 -3.78 -13.51 14.05
CA ALA A 88 -4.04 -14.87 14.54
C ALA A 88 -5.52 -15.01 14.92
N GLY A 89 -6.21 -15.99 14.30
CA GLY A 89 -7.60 -16.29 14.61
C GLY A 89 -8.62 -15.27 14.05
N THR A 90 -9.84 -15.34 14.58
CA THR A 90 -10.88 -14.35 14.30
C THR A 90 -10.58 -13.11 15.12
N LEU A 91 -10.29 -11.99 14.45
CA LEU A 91 -10.11 -10.71 15.13
C LEU A 91 -11.50 -10.12 15.45
N GLU A 92 -11.69 -9.70 16.68
CA GLU A 92 -12.80 -8.84 17.02
C GLU A 92 -12.45 -7.43 16.53
N TYR A 93 -13.18 -6.97 15.51
CA TYR A 93 -13.00 -5.62 14.97
C TYR A 93 -14.00 -4.70 15.66
N GLU A 94 -13.50 -3.67 16.32
CA GLU A 94 -14.30 -2.57 16.80
C GLU A 94 -14.06 -1.36 15.89
N TYR A 95 -15.14 -0.82 15.33
CA TYR A 95 -15.06 0.36 14.49
C TYR A 95 -14.94 1.62 15.36
N HIS A 96 -13.76 2.23 15.37
CA HIS A 96 -13.52 3.53 16.01
C HIS A 96 -13.50 4.63 14.94
N PRO A 97 -14.65 5.28 14.68
CA PRO A 97 -14.69 6.36 13.68
C PRO A 97 -13.86 7.55 14.13
N VAL A 98 -12.93 7.98 13.29
CA VAL A 98 -12.22 9.24 13.48
C VAL A 98 -13.06 10.35 12.87
N ASN A 99 -13.83 11.07 13.71
CA ASN A 99 -14.67 12.20 13.30
C ASN A 99 -13.90 13.52 13.48
N GLU A 100 -12.80 13.70 12.77
CA GLU A 100 -12.12 14.99 12.74
C GLU A 100 -12.94 15.98 11.90
N LYS A 101 -13.31 17.10 12.53
CA LYS A 101 -13.93 18.20 11.79
C LYS A 101 -12.85 18.88 10.96
N LEU A 102 -12.87 18.63 9.66
CA LEU A 102 -12.01 19.34 8.73
C LEU A 102 -12.41 20.83 8.73
N ASN A 103 -11.49 21.68 9.16
CA ASN A 103 -11.67 23.13 9.07
C ASN A 103 -11.33 23.60 7.64
N ILE A 104 -12.22 23.25 6.70
CA ILE A 104 -12.06 23.62 5.29
C ILE A 104 -12.66 25.03 5.11
N PRO A 105 -11.88 26.02 4.66
CA PRO A 105 -12.42 27.32 4.36
C PRO A 105 -13.49 27.22 3.27
N LYS A 106 -14.62 27.90 3.49
CA LYS A 106 -15.68 27.97 2.49
C LYS A 106 -15.14 28.64 1.24
N VAL A 107 -15.13 27.93 0.13
CA VAL A 107 -14.67 28.45 -1.17
C VAL A 107 -15.86 28.39 -2.12
N ASP A 108 -16.25 29.52 -2.69
CA ASP A 108 -17.31 29.60 -3.71
C ASP A 108 -16.75 29.18 -5.08
N ARG A 109 -16.39 27.90 -5.17
CA ARG A 109 -16.00 27.30 -6.44
C ARG A 109 -17.14 26.43 -6.95
N THR A 110 -17.49 26.61 -8.21
CA THR A 110 -18.52 25.83 -8.91
C THR A 110 -17.91 25.01 -10.04
N PHE A 111 -18.58 23.96 -10.41
CA PHE A 111 -18.26 23.13 -11.58
C PHE A 111 -19.55 22.67 -12.25
N ASN A 112 -19.48 22.28 -13.53
CA ASN A 112 -20.58 21.66 -14.24
C ASN A 112 -20.65 20.18 -13.89
N GLY A 113 -21.83 19.70 -13.52
CA GLY A 113 -22.03 18.29 -13.16
C GLY A 113 -23.34 17.73 -13.73
N TYR A 114 -23.46 16.41 -13.74
CA TYR A 114 -24.64 15.67 -14.15
C TYR A 114 -25.57 15.48 -12.96
N VAL A 115 -26.75 16.12 -12.99
CA VAL A 115 -27.78 15.94 -11.95
C VAL A 115 -28.53 14.64 -12.23
N ARG A 116 -28.49 13.70 -11.29
CA ARG A 116 -29.17 12.41 -11.37
C ARG A 116 -30.65 12.53 -10.96
N LYS A 117 -31.47 11.55 -11.34
CA LYS A 117 -32.91 11.52 -11.00
C LYS A 117 -33.16 11.50 -9.48
N ASN A 118 -32.23 10.96 -8.70
CA ASN A 118 -32.27 10.95 -7.23
C ASN A 118 -31.75 12.23 -6.57
N GLY A 119 -31.35 13.24 -7.35
CA GLY A 119 -30.80 14.51 -6.87
C GLY A 119 -29.30 14.51 -6.59
N GLU A 120 -28.60 13.40 -6.71
CA GLU A 120 -27.14 13.34 -6.61
C GLU A 120 -26.48 14.00 -7.83
N VAL A 121 -25.27 14.53 -7.65
CA VAL A 121 -24.50 15.19 -8.71
C VAL A 121 -23.24 14.42 -8.99
N GLY A 122 -23.08 13.98 -10.22
CA GLY A 122 -21.85 13.37 -10.71
C GLY A 122 -21.00 14.35 -11.51
N ILE A 123 -19.69 14.25 -11.42
CA ILE A 123 -18.75 15.04 -12.22
C ILE A 123 -18.43 14.38 -13.57
N ARG A 124 -18.77 13.10 -13.71
CA ARG A 124 -18.60 12.30 -14.92
C ARG A 124 -19.76 11.33 -15.09
N ASN A 125 -20.02 10.98 -16.34
CA ASN A 125 -21.01 9.98 -16.69
C ASN A 125 -20.31 8.80 -17.33
N GLU A 126 -20.05 7.76 -16.55
CA GLU A 126 -19.24 6.59 -16.96
C GLU A 126 -20.06 5.31 -16.91
N VAL A 127 -19.78 4.38 -17.82
CA VAL A 127 -20.24 3.00 -17.75
C VAL A 127 -19.11 2.13 -17.22
N TRP A 128 -19.36 1.40 -16.15
CA TRP A 128 -18.38 0.51 -15.53
C TRP A 128 -18.79 -0.95 -15.74
N ILE A 129 -17.90 -1.73 -16.34
CA ILE A 129 -18.02 -3.18 -16.46
C ILE A 129 -17.06 -3.80 -15.47
N VAL A 130 -17.62 -4.37 -14.39
CA VAL A 130 -16.84 -4.92 -13.29
C VAL A 130 -16.92 -6.45 -13.33
N PRO A 131 -15.86 -7.16 -13.76
CA PRO A 131 -15.81 -8.61 -13.72
C PRO A 131 -15.74 -9.10 -12.27
N THR A 132 -16.43 -10.20 -11.97
CA THR A 132 -16.45 -10.78 -10.61
C THR A 132 -15.23 -11.66 -10.32
N VAL A 133 -14.56 -12.14 -11.37
CA VAL A 133 -13.35 -12.96 -11.30
C VAL A 133 -12.42 -12.67 -12.48
N GLY A 134 -11.13 -12.84 -12.31
CA GLY A 134 -10.13 -12.51 -13.34
C GLY A 134 -10.29 -13.29 -14.67
N CYS A 135 -10.82 -14.51 -14.64
CA CYS A 135 -11.01 -15.33 -15.84
C CYS A 135 -12.05 -14.78 -16.82
N VAL A 136 -12.93 -13.85 -16.40
CA VAL A 136 -13.91 -13.20 -17.28
C VAL A 136 -13.48 -11.81 -17.76
N ASN A 137 -12.27 -11.37 -17.46
CA ASN A 137 -11.73 -10.07 -17.90
C ASN A 137 -11.79 -9.91 -19.43
N GLY A 138 -11.46 -10.96 -20.19
CA GLY A 138 -11.54 -10.93 -21.65
C GLY A 138 -12.96 -10.74 -22.19
N ILE A 139 -13.98 -11.15 -21.45
CA ILE A 139 -15.39 -10.90 -21.81
C ILE A 139 -15.73 -9.43 -21.52
N ALA A 140 -15.33 -8.90 -20.35
CA ALA A 140 -15.53 -7.51 -20.00
C ALA A 140 -14.89 -6.56 -21.03
N GLU A 141 -13.68 -6.90 -21.50
CA GLU A 141 -12.97 -6.14 -22.54
C GLU A 141 -13.72 -6.12 -23.89
N ARG A 142 -14.26 -7.26 -24.28
CA ARG A 142 -15.06 -7.35 -25.53
C ARG A 142 -16.34 -6.55 -25.41
N LEU A 143 -17.04 -6.64 -24.29
CA LEU A 143 -18.26 -5.87 -24.04
C LEU A 143 -18.00 -4.36 -24.06
N ALA A 144 -16.93 -3.90 -23.42
CA ALA A 144 -16.53 -2.50 -23.45
C ALA A 144 -16.26 -2.03 -24.89
N SER A 145 -15.45 -2.78 -25.64
CA SER A 145 -15.14 -2.47 -27.04
C SER A 145 -16.37 -2.53 -27.97
N GLN A 146 -17.34 -3.38 -27.67
CA GLN A 146 -18.57 -3.51 -28.46
C GLN A 146 -19.51 -2.35 -28.15
N LEU A 147 -19.66 -1.97 -26.89
CA LEU A 147 -20.46 -0.82 -26.47
C LEU A 147 -19.97 0.47 -27.15
N GLU A 148 -18.66 0.69 -27.17
CA GLU A 148 -18.04 1.85 -27.81
C GLU A 148 -18.35 1.93 -29.31
N LYS A 149 -18.42 0.79 -30.01
CA LYS A 149 -18.64 0.73 -31.46
C LYS A 149 -20.10 0.84 -31.85
N GLU A 150 -21.03 0.24 -31.08
CA GLU A 150 -22.41 0.03 -31.49
C GLU A 150 -23.35 1.15 -31.04
N THR A 151 -23.12 1.76 -29.88
CA THR A 151 -24.10 2.67 -29.28
C THR A 151 -23.86 4.14 -29.49
N GLY A 152 -22.67 4.53 -29.97
CA GLY A 152 -22.27 5.93 -29.89
C GLY A 152 -22.38 6.43 -28.45
N LEU A 153 -21.31 6.91 -27.87
CA LEU A 153 -21.28 7.25 -26.44
C LEU A 153 -21.79 8.67 -26.14
N ASP A 154 -22.88 9.07 -26.79
CA ASP A 154 -23.49 10.39 -26.54
C ASP A 154 -23.93 10.51 -25.07
N GLY A 155 -23.37 11.47 -24.35
CA GLY A 155 -23.65 11.69 -22.93
C GLY A 155 -22.88 10.78 -21.97
N ILE A 156 -21.91 10.00 -22.45
CA ILE A 156 -20.98 9.21 -21.65
C ILE A 156 -19.57 9.77 -21.80
N ASP A 157 -18.92 10.10 -20.69
CA ASP A 157 -17.58 10.70 -20.71
C ASP A 157 -16.47 9.66 -20.91
N ALA A 158 -16.68 8.46 -20.44
CA ALA A 158 -15.75 7.36 -20.59
C ALA A 158 -16.41 6.01 -20.34
N ASP A 159 -15.91 5.01 -21.03
CA ASP A 159 -16.13 3.60 -20.80
C ASP A 159 -14.91 3.08 -20.02
N ARG A 160 -15.14 2.50 -18.85
CA ARG A 160 -14.07 1.96 -18.00
C ARG A 160 -14.36 0.52 -17.61
N LYS A 161 -13.39 -0.35 -17.86
CA LYS A 161 -13.32 -1.68 -17.26
C LYS A 161 -12.53 -1.63 -15.97
N SER A 162 -13.02 -2.29 -14.93
CA SER A 162 -12.20 -2.64 -13.76
C SER A 162 -11.61 -4.03 -14.00
N VAL A 163 -10.30 -4.15 -13.90
CA VAL A 163 -9.58 -5.43 -13.97
C VAL A 163 -9.28 -5.85 -12.56
N VAL A 164 -9.73 -7.01 -12.15
CA VAL A 164 -9.47 -7.62 -10.85
C VAL A 164 -8.23 -8.50 -10.92
#